data_448c6d06adfd90691a95b81a75cfe854
#
_entry.id   448c6d06adfd90691a95b81a75cfe854
#
_cell.length_a   1.000
_cell.length_b   1.000
_cell.length_c   1.000
_cell.angle_alpha   90.00
_cell.angle_beta   90.00
_cell.angle_gamma   90.00
#
_symmetry.space_group_name_H-M   'P 1'
#
loop_
_entity.id
_entity.type
_entity.pdbx_description
1 polymer ?
#
loop_
_entity_poly.entity_id
_entity_poly.type
_entity_poly.pdbx_seq_one_letter_code
_entity_poly.pdbx_strand_id
1 'polypeptide(L)'
;MNSTVVWIITAILWYQGPGDYGYTNYEAQQFKGRSECLDYIWENKADLVEELFRIHGIHEDGRRLKTWGFYCEAKKINVDEV
;
A
#
# COMPACT_ATOMS: atom_id res chain seq x y z
N MET A 1 19.79 -2.39 21.09
CA MET A 1 19.18 -1.98 19.83
C MET A 1 18.32 -3.09 19.27
N ASN A 2 17.09 -2.79 19.05
CA ASN A 2 16.12 -3.78 18.62
C ASN A 2 15.48 -3.36 17.33
N SER A 3 15.12 -4.35 16.54
CA SER A 3 14.34 -4.07 15.35
C SER A 3 13.24 -5.10 15.25
N THR A 4 12.17 -4.69 14.62
CA THR A 4 11.00 -5.53 14.46
C THR A 4 10.60 -5.50 12.99
N VAL A 5 10.17 -6.64 12.49
CA VAL A 5 9.64 -6.70 11.15
C VAL A 5 8.13 -6.65 11.25
N VAL A 6 7.55 -5.71 10.53
CA VAL A 6 6.11 -5.61 10.41
C VAL A 6 5.74 -5.72 8.95
N TRP A 7 4.49 -6.03 8.68
CA TRP A 7 4.00 -6.12 7.31
C TRP A 7 3.05 -4.98 7.07
N ILE A 8 3.19 -4.34 5.93
CA ILE A 8 2.32 -3.23 5.56
C ILE A 8 1.71 -3.51 4.20
N ILE A 9 0.62 -2.82 3.94
CA ILE A 9 -0.02 -2.92 2.64
C ILE A 9 0.64 -1.93 1.70
N THR A 10 0.98 -2.40 0.51
CA THR A 10 1.54 -1.55 -0.53
C THR A 10 0.65 -1.67 -1.75
N ALA A 11 0.33 -0.54 -2.36
CA ALA A 11 -0.45 -0.51 -3.57
C ALA A 11 0.43 -0.12 -4.74
N ILE A 12 0.26 -0.80 -5.86
CA ILE A 12 0.94 -0.46 -7.10
C ILE A 12 -0.08 0.23 -7.98
N LEU A 13 0.35 1.32 -8.60
CA LEU A 13 -0.55 2.18 -9.36
C LEU A 13 -0.04 2.31 -10.79
N TRP A 14 -0.88 1.97 -11.76
CA TRP A 14 -0.57 2.19 -13.16
C TRP A 14 -1.58 3.18 -13.72
N TYR A 15 -1.07 4.24 -14.32
CA TYR A 15 -1.91 5.28 -14.89
C TYR A 15 -1.97 5.14 -16.39
N GLN A 16 -2.98 5.78 -17.00
CA GLN A 16 -3.14 5.75 -18.44
C GLN A 16 -1.96 6.42 -19.13
N GLY A 17 -1.65 5.96 -20.34
CA GLY A 17 -0.60 6.55 -21.13
C GLY A 17 0.76 5.97 -20.80
N PRO A 18 1.80 6.46 -21.49
CA PRO A 18 3.15 5.98 -21.23
C PRO A 18 3.64 6.53 -19.90
N GLY A 19 4.54 5.81 -19.28
CA GLY A 19 5.12 6.28 -18.06
C GLY A 19 5.26 5.16 -17.07
N ASP A 20 5.85 5.50 -15.96
CA ASP A 20 6.14 4.53 -14.92
C ASP A 20 4.94 4.33 -14.04
N TYR A 21 4.98 3.23 -13.31
CA TYR A 21 3.99 3.00 -12.28
C TYR A 21 4.49 3.61 -10.98
N GLY A 22 3.57 3.78 -10.05
CA GLY A 22 3.90 4.31 -8.74
C GLY A 22 3.54 3.34 -7.65
N TYR A 23 3.93 3.67 -6.43
CA TYR A 23 3.64 2.89 -5.25
C TYR A 23 3.11 3.79 -4.16
N THR A 24 2.27 3.25 -3.32
CA THR A 24 1.88 3.94 -2.10
C THR A 24 1.83 2.92 -0.97
N ASN A 25 2.31 3.32 0.19
CA ASN A 25 2.37 2.45 1.34
C ASN A 25 1.37 2.93 2.39
N TYR A 26 0.65 1.99 2.98
CA TYR A 26 -0.30 2.29 4.05
C TYR A 26 0.36 1.97 5.37
N GLU A 27 1.19 2.86 5.85
CA GLU A 27 2.01 2.58 7.02
C GLU A 27 1.25 2.73 8.34
N ALA A 28 0.07 3.31 8.29
CA ALA A 28 -0.74 3.40 9.50
C ALA A 28 -1.23 2.03 9.97
N GLN A 29 -1.34 1.09 9.04
CA GLN A 29 -1.76 -0.28 9.36
C GLN A 29 -0.54 -1.17 9.32
N GLN A 30 -0.22 -1.76 10.45
CA GLN A 30 0.93 -2.65 10.55
C GLN A 30 0.47 -4.00 11.05
N PHE A 31 0.99 -5.05 10.47
CA PHE A 31 0.59 -6.41 10.78
C PHE A 31 1.80 -7.20 11.23
N LYS A 32 1.56 -8.18 12.09
CA LYS A 32 2.65 -9.01 12.59
C LYS A 32 3.09 -10.05 11.60
N GLY A 33 2.21 -10.46 10.69
CA GLY A 33 2.54 -11.47 9.73
C GLY A 33 1.92 -11.17 8.39
N ARG A 34 2.48 -11.82 7.37
CA ARG A 34 2.00 -11.63 6.01
C ARG A 34 0.56 -12.11 5.87
N SER A 35 0.23 -13.19 6.55
CA SER A 35 -1.11 -13.77 6.47
C SER A 35 -2.16 -12.80 7.00
N GLU A 36 -1.87 -12.14 8.12
CA GLU A 36 -2.80 -11.17 8.68
C GLU A 36 -2.99 -9.98 7.74
N CYS A 37 -1.91 -9.58 7.10
CA CYS A 37 -1.96 -8.47 6.17
C CYS A 37 -2.82 -8.83 4.96
N LEU A 38 -2.64 -10.02 4.41
CA LEU A 38 -3.42 -10.47 3.27
C LEU A 38 -4.89 -10.62 3.62
N ASP A 39 -5.18 -11.12 4.82
CA ASP A 39 -6.56 -11.24 5.26
C ASP A 39 -7.23 -9.88 5.36
N TYR A 40 -6.51 -8.90 5.85
CA TYR A 40 -7.04 -7.55 5.94
C TYR A 40 -7.39 -7.01 4.56
N ILE A 41 -6.51 -7.24 3.58
CA ILE A 41 -6.77 -6.78 2.22
C ILE A 41 -8.05 -7.40 1.70
N TRP A 42 -8.22 -8.71 1.90
CA TRP A 42 -9.42 -9.39 1.43
C TRP A 42 -10.69 -8.86 2.09
N GLU A 43 -10.64 -8.66 3.39
CA GLU A 43 -11.82 -8.24 4.12
C GLU A 43 -12.19 -6.79 3.88
N ASN A 44 -11.20 -5.97 3.54
CA ASN A 44 -11.43 -4.54 3.38
C ASN A 44 -11.16 -4.05 1.97
N LYS A 45 -11.20 -4.96 1.01
CA LYS A 45 -10.80 -4.64 -0.35
C LYS A 45 -11.61 -3.48 -0.94
N ALA A 46 -12.91 -3.49 -0.73
CA ALA A 46 -13.75 -2.44 -1.30
C ALA A 46 -13.38 -1.08 -0.74
N ASP A 47 -13.15 -1.01 0.57
CA ASP A 47 -12.77 0.25 1.20
C ASP A 47 -11.39 0.71 0.73
N LEU A 48 -10.47 -0.24 0.58
CA LEU A 48 -9.13 0.09 0.12
C LEU A 48 -9.16 0.66 -1.29
N VAL A 49 -9.94 0.04 -2.16
CA VAL A 49 -10.06 0.51 -3.54
C VAL A 49 -10.70 1.87 -3.59
N GLU A 50 -11.74 2.08 -2.80
CA GLU A 50 -12.41 3.35 -2.78
C GLU A 50 -11.48 4.47 -2.34
N GLU A 51 -10.73 4.23 -1.30
CA GLU A 51 -9.78 5.22 -0.81
C GLU A 51 -8.68 5.46 -1.84
N LEU A 52 -8.22 4.38 -2.49
CA LEU A 52 -7.19 4.50 -3.49
C LEU A 52 -7.62 5.43 -4.61
N PHE A 53 -8.83 5.26 -5.10
CA PHE A 53 -9.31 6.11 -6.18
C PHE A 53 -9.58 7.53 -5.72
N ARG A 54 -10.00 7.69 -4.48
CA ARG A 54 -10.25 9.03 -3.95
C ARG A 54 -8.97 9.84 -3.87
N ILE A 55 -7.87 9.20 -3.50
CA ILE A 55 -6.61 9.90 -3.28
C ILE A 55 -5.74 9.87 -4.52
N HIS A 56 -5.69 8.73 -5.21
CA HIS A 56 -4.74 8.50 -6.29
C HIS A 56 -5.39 8.28 -7.65
N GLY A 57 -6.70 8.46 -7.76
CA GLY A 57 -7.40 8.15 -9.00
C GLY A 57 -6.99 9.00 -10.18
N ILE A 58 -6.50 10.22 -9.91
CA ILE A 58 -6.04 11.12 -10.96
C ILE A 58 -4.65 11.60 -10.59
N HIS A 59 -3.72 11.40 -11.52
CA HIS A 59 -2.35 11.83 -11.34
C HIS A 59 -2.27 13.36 -11.48
N GLU A 60 -1.17 13.94 -11.01
CA GLU A 60 -0.97 15.40 -11.09
C GLU A 60 -1.07 15.90 -12.51
N ASP A 61 -0.66 15.09 -13.47
CA ASP A 61 -0.69 15.51 -14.86
C ASP A 61 -2.03 15.21 -15.53
N GLY A 62 -3.02 14.76 -14.79
CA GLY A 62 -4.36 14.53 -15.31
C GLY A 62 -4.63 13.12 -15.79
N ARG A 63 -3.63 12.24 -15.77
CA ARG A 63 -3.84 10.87 -16.20
C ARG A 63 -4.66 10.13 -15.14
N ARG A 64 -5.50 9.23 -15.60
CA ARG A 64 -6.36 8.48 -14.70
C ARG A 64 -5.74 7.15 -14.35
N LEU A 65 -6.00 6.70 -13.12
CA LEU A 65 -5.56 5.41 -12.67
C LEU A 65 -6.24 4.32 -13.49
N LYS A 66 -5.44 3.45 -14.07
CA LYS A 66 -5.96 2.43 -14.96
C LYS A 66 -5.97 1.06 -14.30
N THR A 67 -4.89 0.72 -13.63
CA THR A 67 -4.73 -0.58 -13.02
C THR A 67 -4.05 -0.41 -11.68
N TRP A 68 -4.40 -1.27 -10.74
CA TRP A 68 -3.80 -1.21 -9.43
C TRP A 68 -3.71 -2.61 -8.86
N GLY A 69 -2.90 -2.77 -7.84
CA GLY A 69 -2.80 -4.02 -7.13
C GLY A 69 -2.38 -3.74 -5.70
N PHE A 70 -2.76 -4.62 -4.80
CA PHE A 70 -2.36 -4.55 -3.40
C PHE A 70 -1.51 -5.75 -3.07
N TYR A 71 -0.48 -5.54 -2.28
CA TYR A 71 0.29 -6.66 -1.77
C TYR A 71 0.85 -6.27 -0.41
N CYS A 72 1.40 -7.26 0.27
CA CYS A 72 1.96 -7.05 1.61
C CYS A 72 3.47 -7.08 1.51
N GLU A 73 4.08 -6.12 2.15
CA GLU A 73 5.52 -5.97 2.12
C GLU A 73 6.06 -5.95 3.54
N ALA A 74 7.15 -6.66 3.77
CA ALA A 74 7.79 -6.65 5.06
C ALA A 74 8.63 -5.40 5.20
N LYS A 75 8.51 -4.76 6.36
CA LYS A 75 9.26 -3.56 6.63
C LYS A 75 9.92 -3.68 7.98
N LYS A 76 11.19 -3.38 8.04
CA LYS A 76 11.94 -3.45 9.27
C LYS A 76 11.93 -2.09 9.93
N ILE A 77 11.51 -2.03 11.18
CA ILE A 77 11.51 -0.78 11.91
C ILE A 77 12.37 -0.95 13.13
N ASN A 78 13.03 0.12 13.49
CA ASN A 78 13.81 0.16 14.71
C ASN A 78 12.92 0.58 15.85
N VAL A 79 12.91 -0.24 16.89
CA VAL A 79 12.12 0.10 18.07
C VAL A 79 13.03 0.49 19.19
N ASP A 80 14.27 0.74 18.85
CA ASP A 80 15.23 1.18 19.82
C ASP A 80 15.11 2.69 19.92
N GLU A 81 14.61 3.13 20.99
CA GLU A 81 14.55 4.54 21.16
C GLU A 81 15.21 4.89 22.39
N VAL A 82 15.45 5.98 22.56
CA VAL A 82 16.26 6.34 23.70
C VAL A 82 15.52 6.78 24.83
#